data_b6128dbaac9ac4f1525c92e21cb0b632
#
_entry.id   b6128dbaac9ac4f1525c92e21cb0b632
#
_cell.length_a   1.000
_cell.length_b   1.000
_cell.length_c   1.000
_cell.angle_alpha   90.00
_cell.angle_beta   90.00
_cell.angle_gamma   90.00
#
_symmetry.space_group_name_H-M   'P 1'
#
loop_
_entity.id
_entity.type
_entity.pdbx_description
1 polymer ?
#
loop_
_entity_poly.entity_id
_entity_poly.type
_entity_poly.pdbx_seq_one_letter_code
_entity_poly.pdbx_strand_id
1 'polypeptide(L)'
;TGRSGPRWLCVALVVGRVSIAPAQAARFSTVIIDPGHGGKDKGAYWGGVRESHLNLKVAKELETLLKRRGIRTVMTRRSDVFVSLSRRAQIANGYRHAVFVSIHFNASTNTAIKGAETYYWGSTGRMIAGAIQRRLPARCQVRNRGVRRHGFTVLVQTRCPAVLVECGFISNSRERLRCSTQWYQQTAARAIYDALMACR
;
A
#
# COMPACT_ATOMS: atom_id res chain seq x y z
N THR A 1 -2.87 -13.28 77.98
CA THR A 1 -3.70 -12.49 77.03
C THR A 1 -2.83 -12.02 75.84
N GLY A 2 -2.75 -12.88 74.85
CA GLY A 2 -1.99 -12.60 73.62
C GLY A 2 -2.92 -12.08 72.52
N ARG A 3 -2.68 -10.87 72.03
CA ARG A 3 -3.33 -10.32 70.84
C ARG A 3 -2.47 -10.61 69.62
N SER A 4 -2.95 -11.50 68.75
CA SER A 4 -2.39 -11.74 67.42
C SER A 4 -3.00 -10.71 66.45
N GLY A 5 -2.15 -9.79 65.95
CA GLY A 5 -2.53 -8.83 64.89
C GLY A 5 -2.52 -9.49 63.52
N PRO A 6 -3.30 -8.97 62.54
CA PRO A 6 -3.43 -9.59 61.23
C PRO A 6 -2.13 -9.42 60.38
N ARG A 7 -1.66 -10.55 59.84
CA ARG A 7 -0.54 -10.59 58.87
C ARG A 7 -1.08 -10.18 57.51
N TRP A 8 -0.70 -9.01 56.99
CA TRP A 8 -0.96 -8.57 55.61
C TRP A 8 -0.05 -9.31 54.63
N LEU A 9 -0.64 -10.15 53.81
CA LEU A 9 0.06 -10.79 52.70
C LEU A 9 0.22 -9.76 51.57
N CYS A 10 1.45 -9.27 51.34
CA CYS A 10 1.76 -8.49 50.16
C CYS A 10 1.82 -9.42 48.96
N VAL A 11 0.78 -9.39 48.12
CA VAL A 11 0.81 -10.03 46.80
C VAL A 11 1.59 -9.11 45.86
N ALA A 12 2.80 -9.44 45.53
CA ALA A 12 3.60 -8.76 44.52
C ALA A 12 3.03 -9.08 43.14
N LEU A 13 2.39 -8.06 42.51
CA LEU A 13 1.94 -8.16 41.14
C LEU A 13 3.16 -8.11 40.21
N VAL A 14 3.57 -9.27 39.69
CA VAL A 14 4.60 -9.34 38.63
C VAL A 14 3.97 -8.88 37.32
N VAL A 15 4.12 -7.61 37.01
CA VAL A 15 3.76 -7.06 35.69
C VAL A 15 4.82 -7.52 34.69
N GLY A 16 4.53 -8.62 34.01
CA GLY A 16 5.36 -9.11 32.91
C GLY A 16 5.46 -8.03 31.81
N ARG A 17 6.64 -7.47 31.61
CA ARG A 17 6.92 -6.61 30.44
C ARG A 17 6.83 -7.48 29.20
N VAL A 18 5.74 -7.35 28.44
CA VAL A 18 5.66 -7.89 27.07
C VAL A 18 6.67 -7.10 26.24
N SER A 19 7.82 -7.71 26.00
CA SER A 19 8.82 -7.16 25.08
C SER A 19 8.27 -7.31 23.65
N ILE A 20 7.67 -6.25 23.12
CA ILE A 20 7.30 -6.19 21.70
C ILE A 20 8.60 -6.01 20.93
N ALA A 21 9.10 -7.10 20.36
CA ALA A 21 10.25 -7.03 19.44
C ALA A 21 9.95 -5.97 18.36
N PRO A 22 10.89 -5.06 18.05
CA PRO A 22 10.68 -4.07 17.01
C PRO A 22 10.38 -4.79 15.70
N ALA A 23 9.30 -4.39 15.03
CA ALA A 23 8.96 -4.92 13.71
C ALA A 23 10.19 -4.76 12.81
N GLN A 24 10.68 -5.89 12.26
CA GLN A 24 11.89 -5.91 11.46
C GLN A 24 11.72 -4.97 10.27
N ALA A 25 12.53 -3.89 10.24
CA ALA A 25 12.49 -2.89 9.19
C ALA A 25 12.74 -3.55 7.82
N ALA A 26 11.95 -3.19 6.83
CA ALA A 26 12.16 -3.65 5.46
C ALA A 26 13.31 -2.84 4.85
N ARG A 27 14.54 -3.36 4.95
CA ARG A 27 15.73 -2.69 4.40
C ARG A 27 15.68 -2.67 2.88
N PHE A 28 15.22 -1.56 2.30
CA PHE A 28 15.25 -1.33 0.86
C PHE A 28 15.89 0.03 0.53
N SER A 29 16.58 0.09 -0.59
CA SER A 29 17.17 1.31 -1.16
C SER A 29 16.48 1.76 -2.45
N THR A 30 15.69 0.88 -3.05
CA THR A 30 15.00 1.11 -4.32
C THR A 30 13.50 0.84 -4.19
N VAL A 31 12.67 1.70 -4.75
CA VAL A 31 11.23 1.50 -4.88
C VAL A 31 10.88 1.30 -6.35
N ILE A 32 10.34 0.13 -6.68
CA ILE A 32 9.79 -0.15 -8.00
C ILE A 32 8.32 0.27 -7.97
N ILE A 33 7.99 1.30 -8.73
CA ILE A 33 6.63 1.85 -8.81
C ILE A 33 5.99 1.30 -10.07
N ASP A 34 4.89 0.59 -9.91
CA ASP A 34 4.16 -0.05 -10.99
C ASP A 34 2.78 0.59 -11.18
N PRO A 35 2.63 1.57 -12.08
CA PRO A 35 1.29 2.03 -12.45
C PRO A 35 0.58 0.92 -13.21
N GLY A 36 -0.46 0.31 -12.62
CA GLY A 36 -1.20 -0.78 -13.24
C GLY A 36 -1.79 -0.41 -14.60
N HIS A 37 -2.02 -1.41 -15.45
CA HIS A 37 -2.59 -1.24 -16.79
C HIS A 37 -1.74 -0.35 -17.71
N GLY A 38 -2.35 0.17 -18.81
CA GLY A 38 -1.71 1.11 -19.75
C GLY A 38 -1.85 0.69 -21.21
N GLY A 39 -1.92 1.65 -22.12
CA GLY A 39 -2.09 1.45 -23.55
C GLY A 39 -3.38 0.72 -23.91
N LYS A 40 -3.27 -0.46 -24.54
CA LYS A 40 -4.43 -1.30 -24.88
C LYS A 40 -5.19 -1.85 -23.69
N ASP A 41 -4.53 -2.02 -22.54
CA ASP A 41 -5.15 -2.41 -21.27
C ASP A 41 -5.53 -1.15 -20.49
N LYS A 42 -6.78 -0.76 -20.56
CA LYS A 42 -7.30 0.44 -19.91
C LYS A 42 -7.54 0.26 -18.40
N GLY A 43 -7.56 -1.00 -17.92
CA GLY A 43 -8.11 -1.32 -16.61
C GLY A 43 -9.61 -1.04 -16.54
N ALA A 44 -10.11 -0.75 -15.36
CA ALA A 44 -11.50 -0.34 -15.19
C ALA A 44 -11.77 1.00 -15.93
N TYR A 45 -12.96 1.09 -16.54
CA TYR A 45 -13.43 2.28 -17.24
C TYR A 45 -14.86 2.62 -16.82
N TRP A 46 -15.04 3.75 -16.16
CA TRP A 46 -16.32 4.19 -15.63
C TRP A 46 -16.50 5.69 -15.76
N GLY A 47 -17.63 6.14 -16.34
CA GLY A 47 -17.98 7.56 -16.43
C GLY A 47 -16.88 8.43 -17.05
N GLY A 48 -16.25 7.97 -18.13
CA GLY A 48 -15.17 8.67 -18.81
C GLY A 48 -13.78 8.56 -18.16
N VAL A 49 -13.67 7.93 -16.98
CA VAL A 49 -12.41 7.79 -16.25
C VAL A 49 -11.79 6.42 -16.50
N ARG A 50 -10.51 6.42 -16.90
CA ARG A 50 -9.69 5.20 -17.09
C ARG A 50 -8.81 4.99 -15.87
N GLU A 51 -8.82 3.77 -15.34
CA GLU A 51 -7.97 3.36 -14.23
C GLU A 51 -6.48 3.59 -14.56
N SER A 52 -6.03 3.17 -15.74
CA SER A 52 -4.63 3.31 -16.17
C SER A 52 -4.09 4.73 -16.07
N HIS A 53 -4.93 5.75 -16.31
CA HIS A 53 -4.54 7.15 -16.20
C HIS A 53 -4.39 7.60 -14.73
N LEU A 54 -5.31 7.19 -13.86
CA LEU A 54 -5.24 7.51 -12.43
C LEU A 54 -4.02 6.84 -11.78
N ASN A 55 -3.77 5.56 -12.12
CA ASN A 55 -2.61 4.83 -11.65
C ASN A 55 -1.30 5.56 -11.98
N LEU A 56 -1.19 6.05 -13.21
CA LEU A 56 0.01 6.78 -13.66
C LEU A 56 0.18 8.12 -12.94
N LYS A 57 -0.92 8.83 -12.66
CA LYS A 57 -0.87 10.12 -11.93
C LYS A 57 -0.38 9.91 -10.51
N VAL A 58 -0.98 8.98 -9.75
CA VAL A 58 -0.54 8.66 -8.38
C VAL A 58 0.91 8.17 -8.35
N ALA A 59 1.31 7.35 -9.32
CA ALA A 59 2.67 6.83 -9.42
C ALA A 59 3.71 7.93 -9.65
N LYS A 60 3.43 8.92 -10.49
CA LYS A 60 4.31 10.07 -10.73
C LYS A 60 4.47 10.95 -9.48
N GLU A 61 3.38 11.17 -8.74
CA GLU A 61 3.44 11.89 -7.46
C GLU A 61 4.27 11.13 -6.43
N LEU A 62 4.08 9.81 -6.32
CA LEU A 62 4.88 8.97 -5.43
C LEU A 62 6.37 9.01 -5.80
N GLU A 63 6.69 8.91 -7.10
CA GLU A 63 8.07 9.02 -7.58
C GLU A 63 8.71 10.34 -7.17
N THR A 64 7.99 11.45 -7.35
CA THR A 64 8.46 12.78 -6.98
C THR A 64 8.80 12.87 -5.49
N LEU A 65 7.94 12.35 -4.62
CA LEU A 65 8.17 12.34 -3.17
C LEU A 65 9.39 11.51 -2.79
N LEU A 66 9.54 10.32 -3.37
CA LEU A 66 10.67 9.44 -3.11
C LEU A 66 12.00 10.02 -3.59
N LYS A 67 12.03 10.59 -4.79
CA LYS A 67 13.22 11.26 -5.35
C LYS A 67 13.68 12.44 -4.50
N ARG A 68 12.76 13.26 -4.01
CA ARG A 68 13.09 14.39 -3.08
C ARG A 68 13.74 13.90 -1.79
N ARG A 69 13.50 12.65 -1.39
CA ARG A 69 14.13 12.03 -0.22
C ARG A 69 15.42 11.27 -0.56
N GLY A 70 15.89 11.32 -1.80
CA GLY A 70 17.08 10.59 -2.25
C GLY A 70 16.87 9.09 -2.42
N ILE A 71 15.62 8.62 -2.52
CA ILE A 71 15.32 7.21 -2.72
C ILE A 71 15.36 6.89 -4.21
N ARG A 72 16.11 5.85 -4.58
CA ARG A 72 16.14 5.35 -5.96
C ARG A 72 14.75 4.84 -6.36
N THR A 73 14.26 5.27 -7.53
CA THR A 73 12.95 4.85 -8.05
C THR A 73 13.10 4.26 -9.46
N VAL A 74 12.30 3.25 -9.74
CA VAL A 74 12.15 2.66 -11.07
C VAL A 74 10.67 2.54 -11.36
N MET A 75 10.20 3.13 -12.45
CA MET A 75 8.81 2.99 -12.88
C MET A 75 8.72 1.93 -13.99
N THR A 76 7.73 1.03 -13.91
CA THR A 76 7.48 0.01 -14.95
C THR A 76 7.00 0.64 -16.25
N ARG A 77 6.29 1.77 -16.18
CA ARG A 77 5.93 2.65 -17.31
C ARG A 77 5.87 4.11 -16.86
N ARG A 78 6.12 5.04 -17.79
CA ARG A 78 6.09 6.50 -17.54
C ARG A 78 5.04 7.23 -18.38
N SER A 79 4.44 6.52 -19.31
CA SER A 79 3.40 6.99 -20.22
C SER A 79 2.27 5.96 -20.32
N ASP A 80 1.25 6.26 -21.11
CA ASP A 80 0.14 5.33 -21.34
C ASP A 80 0.51 4.26 -22.36
N VAL A 81 1.41 3.35 -21.97
CA VAL A 81 1.87 2.20 -22.75
C VAL A 81 1.54 0.89 -22.03
N PHE A 82 1.31 -0.17 -22.81
CA PHE A 82 1.08 -1.50 -22.27
C PHE A 82 2.39 -2.13 -21.81
N VAL A 83 2.39 -2.68 -20.59
CA VAL A 83 3.48 -3.53 -20.05
C VAL A 83 2.83 -4.80 -19.50
N SER A 84 3.27 -5.96 -19.99
CA SER A 84 2.73 -7.24 -19.53
C SER A 84 3.02 -7.49 -18.05
N LEU A 85 2.18 -8.29 -17.37
CA LEU A 85 2.33 -8.62 -15.95
C LEU A 85 3.71 -9.23 -15.66
N SER A 86 4.15 -10.17 -16.51
CA SER A 86 5.47 -10.79 -16.35
C SER A 86 6.61 -9.78 -16.54
N ARG A 87 6.47 -8.82 -17.47
CA ARG A 87 7.49 -7.78 -17.68
C ARG A 87 7.61 -6.85 -16.49
N ARG A 88 6.51 -6.52 -15.82
CA ARG A 88 6.50 -5.73 -14.57
C ARG A 88 7.30 -6.43 -13.47
N ALA A 89 7.05 -7.72 -13.26
CA ALA A 89 7.80 -8.53 -12.31
C ALA A 89 9.28 -8.67 -12.70
N GLN A 90 9.60 -8.87 -13.98
CA GLN A 90 11.00 -8.93 -14.46
C GLN A 90 11.75 -7.63 -14.18
N ILE A 91 11.11 -6.46 -14.40
CA ILE A 91 11.71 -5.17 -14.06
C ILE A 91 12.05 -5.13 -12.57
N ALA A 92 11.10 -5.51 -11.70
CA ALA A 92 11.32 -5.54 -10.25
C ALA A 92 12.47 -6.50 -9.86
N ASN A 93 12.52 -7.67 -10.47
CA ASN A 93 13.49 -8.72 -10.17
C ASN A 93 14.92 -8.37 -10.62
N GLY A 94 15.11 -7.36 -11.43
CA GLY A 94 16.41 -6.80 -11.79
C GLY A 94 17.07 -5.96 -10.68
N TYR A 95 16.37 -5.73 -9.56
CA TYR A 95 16.88 -4.87 -8.49
C TYR A 95 16.97 -5.60 -7.15
N ARG A 96 18.16 -5.54 -6.54
CA ARG A 96 18.35 -5.99 -5.14
C ARG A 96 17.94 -4.90 -4.16
N HIS A 97 17.60 -5.30 -2.95
CA HIS A 97 17.16 -4.36 -1.89
C HIS A 97 16.05 -3.41 -2.37
N ALA A 98 15.05 -3.98 -3.05
CA ALA A 98 13.92 -3.25 -3.60
C ALA A 98 12.62 -3.59 -2.87
N VAL A 99 11.61 -2.73 -3.05
CA VAL A 99 10.21 -2.98 -2.75
C VAL A 99 9.39 -2.67 -4.00
N PHE A 100 8.42 -3.52 -4.31
CA PHE A 100 7.50 -3.34 -5.43
C PHE A 100 6.15 -2.81 -4.95
N VAL A 101 5.69 -1.72 -5.54
CA VAL A 101 4.42 -1.07 -5.22
C VAL A 101 3.62 -0.90 -6.49
N SER A 102 2.62 -1.77 -6.70
CA SER A 102 1.65 -1.64 -7.78
C SER A 102 0.50 -0.74 -7.35
N ILE A 103 0.10 0.19 -8.19
CA ILE A 103 -0.92 1.22 -7.93
C ILE A 103 -2.09 1.01 -8.87
N HIS A 104 -3.28 0.88 -8.29
CA HIS A 104 -4.53 0.57 -8.94
C HIS A 104 -5.71 1.37 -8.39
N PHE A 105 -6.81 1.35 -9.12
CA PHE A 105 -8.14 1.79 -8.70
C PHE A 105 -9.16 0.72 -9.05
N ASN A 106 -9.85 0.22 -8.06
CA ASN A 106 -10.75 -0.89 -8.17
C ASN A 106 -12.09 -0.54 -8.85
N ALA A 107 -12.84 -1.55 -9.25
CA ALA A 107 -14.21 -1.43 -9.72
C ALA A 107 -15.03 -2.65 -9.29
N SER A 108 -16.35 -2.47 -9.24
CA SER A 108 -17.31 -3.53 -8.96
C SER A 108 -18.57 -3.30 -9.76
N THR A 109 -19.27 -4.37 -10.14
CA THR A 109 -20.62 -4.30 -10.70
C THR A 109 -21.63 -3.71 -9.71
N ASN A 110 -21.43 -3.93 -8.41
CA ASN A 110 -22.13 -3.19 -7.37
C ASN A 110 -21.48 -1.84 -7.13
N THR A 111 -22.03 -0.79 -7.73
CA THR A 111 -21.53 0.58 -7.66
C THR A 111 -21.64 1.23 -6.28
N ALA A 112 -22.33 0.62 -5.32
CA ALA A 112 -22.32 1.07 -3.92
C ALA A 112 -21.01 0.74 -3.20
N ILE A 113 -20.19 -0.19 -3.73
CA ILE A 113 -18.91 -0.56 -3.16
C ILE A 113 -17.92 0.60 -3.35
N LYS A 114 -17.21 0.92 -2.25
CA LYS A 114 -16.24 2.01 -2.17
C LYS A 114 -15.17 1.74 -1.11
N GLY A 115 -14.08 2.50 -1.13
CA GLY A 115 -13.00 2.45 -0.14
C GLY A 115 -11.69 1.99 -0.74
N ALA A 116 -10.65 1.92 0.09
CA ALA A 116 -9.32 1.48 -0.31
C ALA A 116 -8.97 0.14 0.34
N GLU A 117 -8.21 -0.69 -0.37
CA GLU A 117 -7.69 -1.97 0.12
C GLU A 117 -6.29 -2.21 -0.40
N THR A 118 -5.50 -2.99 0.34
CA THR A 118 -4.13 -3.27 -0.07
C THR A 118 -3.88 -4.77 -0.07
N TYR A 119 -3.36 -5.27 -1.19
CA TYR A 119 -3.00 -6.67 -1.36
C TYR A 119 -1.51 -6.87 -1.21
N TYR A 120 -1.11 -8.07 -0.77
CA TYR A 120 0.29 -8.41 -0.55
C TYR A 120 0.62 -9.86 -0.86
N TRP A 121 1.93 -10.11 -1.03
CA TRP A 121 2.52 -11.43 -1.02
C TRP A 121 3.74 -11.47 -0.11
N GLY A 122 3.85 -12.52 0.74
CA GLY A 122 4.92 -12.67 1.72
C GLY A 122 4.77 -11.81 2.98
N SER A 123 5.56 -12.13 4.01
CA SER A 123 5.48 -11.51 5.36
C SER A 123 5.84 -10.03 5.35
N THR A 124 6.94 -9.66 4.69
CA THR A 124 7.36 -8.26 4.57
C THR A 124 6.36 -7.44 3.75
N GLY A 125 5.78 -8.03 2.67
CA GLY A 125 4.69 -7.41 1.93
C GLY A 125 3.47 -7.13 2.82
N ARG A 126 3.11 -8.07 3.72
CA ARG A 126 2.03 -7.89 4.70
C ARG A 126 2.27 -6.68 5.62
N MET A 127 3.49 -6.54 6.12
CA MET A 127 3.85 -5.41 7.00
C MET A 127 3.71 -4.07 6.27
N ILE A 128 4.24 -3.97 5.03
CA ILE A 128 4.14 -2.76 4.20
C ILE A 128 2.68 -2.46 3.85
N ALA A 129 1.90 -3.48 3.43
CA ALA A 129 0.48 -3.33 3.14
C ALA A 129 -0.30 -2.82 4.35
N GLY A 130 -0.01 -3.33 5.55
CA GLY A 130 -0.59 -2.85 6.80
C GLY A 130 -0.26 -1.39 7.10
N ALA A 131 0.97 -0.97 6.83
CA ALA A 131 1.39 0.42 7.01
C ALA A 131 0.69 1.38 6.03
N ILE A 132 0.52 0.96 4.76
CA ILE A 132 -0.23 1.71 3.74
C ILE A 132 -1.70 1.79 4.14
N GLN A 133 -2.31 0.66 4.48
CA GLN A 133 -3.73 0.55 4.77
C GLN A 133 -4.16 1.34 6.02
N ARG A 134 -3.28 1.53 6.99
CA ARG A 134 -3.56 2.44 8.13
C ARG A 134 -3.59 3.91 7.72
N ARG A 135 -2.79 4.32 6.72
CA ARG A 135 -2.61 5.73 6.35
C ARG A 135 -3.52 6.19 5.21
N LEU A 136 -3.62 5.39 4.16
CA LEU A 136 -4.29 5.79 2.92
C LEU A 136 -5.79 6.07 3.14
N PRO A 137 -6.59 5.16 3.73
CA PRO A 137 -8.01 5.42 3.96
C PRO A 137 -8.26 6.62 4.87
N ALA A 138 -7.45 6.78 5.91
CA ALA A 138 -7.58 7.88 6.85
C ALA A 138 -7.31 9.24 6.18
N ARG A 139 -6.23 9.34 5.39
CA ARG A 139 -5.87 10.59 4.71
C ARG A 139 -6.78 10.91 3.53
N CYS A 140 -7.15 9.93 2.74
CA CYS A 140 -8.06 10.10 1.63
C CYS A 140 -9.53 10.18 2.06
N GLN A 141 -9.83 9.99 3.35
CA GLN A 141 -11.19 9.98 3.91
C GLN A 141 -12.11 9.01 3.16
N VAL A 142 -11.64 7.79 2.96
CA VAL A 142 -12.38 6.70 2.31
C VAL A 142 -12.53 5.52 3.26
N ARG A 143 -13.46 4.63 2.95
CA ARG A 143 -13.67 3.41 3.73
C ARG A 143 -12.41 2.56 3.72
N ASN A 144 -11.98 2.11 4.90
CA ASN A 144 -10.91 1.11 5.04
C ASN A 144 -11.49 -0.29 4.80
N ARG A 145 -11.03 -0.97 3.74
CA ARG A 145 -11.46 -2.32 3.38
C ARG A 145 -10.47 -3.40 3.83
N GLY A 146 -9.37 -2.99 4.46
CA GLY A 146 -8.38 -3.89 5.05
C GLY A 146 -7.28 -4.33 4.11
N VAL A 147 -6.48 -5.26 4.64
CA VAL A 147 -5.33 -5.86 3.96
C VAL A 147 -5.66 -7.30 3.62
N ARG A 148 -5.30 -7.76 2.40
CA ARG A 148 -5.63 -9.12 1.92
C ARG A 148 -4.41 -9.78 1.28
N ARG A 149 -4.21 -11.05 1.55
CA ARG A 149 -3.28 -11.88 0.78
C ARG A 149 -3.98 -12.32 -0.51
N HIS A 150 -3.37 -12.04 -1.65
CA HIS A 150 -3.89 -12.47 -2.95
C HIS A 150 -2.77 -12.76 -3.94
N GLY A 151 -2.92 -13.83 -4.73
CA GLY A 151 -1.93 -14.33 -5.68
C GLY A 151 -1.95 -13.60 -7.03
N PHE A 152 -2.02 -12.27 -7.05
CA PHE A 152 -1.84 -11.53 -8.31
C PHE A 152 -0.49 -11.84 -8.94
N THR A 153 -0.47 -12.06 -10.25
CA THR A 153 0.73 -12.45 -11.01
C THR A 153 1.92 -11.54 -10.71
N VAL A 154 1.70 -10.21 -10.69
CA VAL A 154 2.76 -9.23 -10.40
C VAL A 154 3.32 -9.35 -8.99
N LEU A 155 2.52 -9.80 -8.02
CA LEU A 155 2.97 -9.99 -6.64
C LEU A 155 3.72 -11.32 -6.46
N VAL A 156 3.19 -12.40 -7.05
CA VAL A 156 3.75 -13.75 -6.91
C VAL A 156 5.07 -13.90 -7.67
N GLN A 157 5.17 -13.32 -8.88
CA GLN A 157 6.38 -13.39 -9.70
C GLN A 157 7.47 -12.41 -9.27
N THR A 158 7.17 -11.46 -8.39
CA THR A 158 8.16 -10.50 -7.87
C THR A 158 8.90 -11.09 -6.67
N ARG A 159 10.24 -11.08 -6.70
CA ARG A 159 11.12 -11.67 -5.68
C ARG A 159 11.30 -10.76 -4.46
N CYS A 160 11.22 -9.45 -4.62
CA CYS A 160 11.29 -8.51 -3.50
C CYS A 160 9.91 -8.38 -2.82
N PRO A 161 9.83 -7.79 -1.60
CA PRO A 161 8.56 -7.49 -0.96
C PRO A 161 7.63 -6.72 -1.90
N ALA A 162 6.38 -7.20 -2.06
CA ALA A 162 5.47 -6.70 -3.07
C ALA A 162 4.08 -6.41 -2.48
N VAL A 163 3.52 -5.27 -2.88
CA VAL A 163 2.17 -4.85 -2.54
C VAL A 163 1.43 -4.30 -3.75
N LEU A 164 0.10 -4.44 -3.77
CA LEU A 164 -0.80 -3.82 -4.73
C LEU A 164 -1.83 -3.00 -3.96
N VAL A 165 -1.92 -1.72 -4.29
CA VAL A 165 -2.72 -0.74 -3.58
C VAL A 165 -3.91 -0.35 -4.46
N GLU A 166 -5.11 -0.73 -4.04
CA GLU A 166 -6.36 -0.25 -4.61
C GLU A 166 -6.74 1.05 -3.91
N CYS A 167 -6.46 2.16 -4.57
CA CYS A 167 -6.59 3.49 -3.97
C CYS A 167 -8.05 3.94 -3.80
N GLY A 168 -9.03 3.30 -4.48
CA GLY A 168 -10.45 3.62 -4.42
C GLY A 168 -11.23 2.90 -5.50
N PHE A 169 -12.57 2.95 -5.48
CA PHE A 169 -13.43 2.31 -6.47
C PHE A 169 -13.98 3.32 -7.47
N ILE A 170 -13.52 3.26 -8.72
CA ILE A 170 -14.00 4.18 -9.78
C ILE A 170 -15.39 3.82 -10.34
N SER A 171 -15.91 2.64 -10.03
CA SER A 171 -17.32 2.29 -10.29
C SER A 171 -18.30 3.07 -9.43
N ASN A 172 -17.90 3.50 -8.23
CA ASN A 172 -18.70 4.37 -7.38
C ASN A 172 -18.58 5.83 -7.87
N SER A 173 -19.70 6.48 -8.21
CA SER A 173 -19.69 7.82 -8.82
C SER A 173 -19.05 8.90 -7.95
N ARG A 174 -19.37 8.92 -6.64
CA ARG A 174 -18.82 9.89 -5.69
C ARG A 174 -17.31 9.67 -5.49
N GLU A 175 -16.90 8.40 -5.33
CA GLU A 175 -15.49 8.09 -5.14
C GLU A 175 -14.68 8.35 -6.42
N ARG A 176 -15.22 8.02 -7.61
CA ARG A 176 -14.61 8.33 -8.91
C ARG A 176 -14.31 9.82 -9.08
N LEU A 177 -15.28 10.69 -8.75
CA LEU A 177 -15.06 12.14 -8.80
C LEU A 177 -13.89 12.56 -7.91
N ARG A 178 -13.83 12.04 -6.67
CA ARG A 178 -12.73 12.33 -5.74
C ARG A 178 -11.40 11.80 -6.25
N CYS A 179 -11.33 10.54 -6.69
CA CYS A 179 -10.12 9.92 -7.24
C CYS A 179 -9.55 10.67 -8.45
N SER A 180 -10.43 11.38 -9.19
CA SER A 180 -10.04 12.17 -10.35
C SER A 180 -9.41 13.52 -9.99
N THR A 181 -9.49 13.96 -8.74
CA THR A 181 -8.90 15.22 -8.29
C THR A 181 -7.39 15.10 -8.05
N GLN A 182 -6.65 16.16 -8.32
CA GLN A 182 -5.22 16.24 -8.01
C GLN A 182 -4.96 16.06 -6.51
N TRP A 183 -5.79 16.67 -5.68
CA TRP A 183 -5.70 16.52 -4.22
C TRP A 183 -5.71 15.06 -3.78
N TYR A 184 -6.65 14.25 -4.31
CA TYR A 184 -6.75 12.84 -3.97
C TYR A 184 -5.49 12.06 -4.39
N GLN A 185 -5.02 12.29 -5.61
CA GLN A 185 -3.86 11.59 -6.18
C GLN A 185 -2.59 11.90 -5.38
N GLN A 186 -2.38 13.16 -5.02
CA GLN A 186 -1.27 13.59 -4.17
C GLN A 186 -1.38 13.05 -2.75
N THR A 187 -2.59 13.05 -2.18
CA THR A 187 -2.85 12.52 -0.84
C THR A 187 -2.61 11.01 -0.77
N ALA A 188 -3.05 10.25 -1.78
CA ALA A 188 -2.80 8.82 -1.87
C ALA A 188 -1.30 8.51 -2.02
N ALA A 189 -0.61 9.23 -2.91
CA ALA A 189 0.84 9.11 -3.07
C ALA A 189 1.59 9.43 -1.77
N ARG A 190 1.21 10.49 -1.06
CA ARG A 190 1.79 10.85 0.24
C ARG A 190 1.55 9.77 1.30
N ALA A 191 0.37 9.18 1.35
CA ALA A 191 0.06 8.11 2.29
C ALA A 191 0.92 6.86 2.04
N ILE A 192 1.10 6.48 0.77
CA ILE A 192 1.98 5.38 0.37
C ILE A 192 3.44 5.70 0.71
N TYR A 193 3.93 6.90 0.37
CA TYR A 193 5.27 7.36 0.71
C TYR A 193 5.56 7.27 2.21
N ASP A 194 4.69 7.83 3.06
CA ASP A 194 4.91 7.85 4.51
C ASP A 194 4.85 6.43 5.11
N ALA A 195 4.06 5.53 4.51
CA ALA A 195 4.04 4.14 4.89
C ALA A 195 5.37 3.44 4.56
N LEU A 196 5.90 3.67 3.36
CA LEU A 196 7.20 3.12 2.93
C LEU A 196 8.34 3.63 3.82
N MET A 197 8.37 4.92 4.14
CA MET A 197 9.39 5.49 5.02
C MET A 197 9.31 4.95 6.44
N ALA A 198 8.13 4.67 6.96
CA ALA A 198 7.93 4.06 8.28
C ALA A 198 8.31 2.57 8.34
N CYS A 199 8.42 1.90 7.19
CA CYS A 199 8.83 0.50 7.10
C CYS A 199 10.32 0.32 6.76
N ARG A 200 11.03 1.38 6.42
CA ARG A 200 12.43 1.38 6.01
C ARG A 200 13.36 1.46 7.23
#